data_a1f73af74b51e4bd38af8ffe6d9e2743
#
_entry.id   a1f73af74b51e4bd38af8ffe6d9e2743
#
_cell.length_a   1.000
_cell.length_b   1.000
_cell.length_c   1.000
_cell.angle_alpha   90.00
_cell.angle_beta   90.00
_cell.angle_gamma   90.00
#
_symmetry.space_group_name_H-M   'P 1'
#
loop_
_entity.id
_entity.type
_entity.pdbx_description
1 polymer ?
#
loop_
_entity_poly.entity_id
_entity_poly.type
_entity_poly.pdbx_seq_one_letter_code
_entity_poly.pdbx_strand_id
1 'polypeptide(L)'
;MLVSNHLESNALSDSDKTEYKNMILEPEQQRVEKGSKILLRKLRDAAYYRGFQTDTLCSLIDRNEGKSILVCGDFNDTPISYTYQKLTSRLDCAFRKVGRGLGFTYRHGGIYVRIDHIFASSDWQCIKCYVDDGVTASDHFPVVAYLQKKDK
;
A
#
# COMPACT_ATOMS: atom_id res chain seq x y z
N MET A 1 20.28 -2.72 -4.08
CA MET A 1 19.21 -3.27 -4.96
C MET A 1 18.01 -2.36 -4.87
N LEU A 2 17.44 -1.98 -6.01
CA LEU A 2 16.17 -1.23 -6.07
C LEU A 2 15.11 -2.16 -6.69
N VAL A 3 13.95 -2.25 -6.05
CA VAL A 3 12.79 -2.98 -6.56
C VAL A 3 11.63 -2.01 -6.67
N SER A 4 11.07 -1.88 -7.86
CA SER A 4 9.79 -1.21 -8.09
C SER A 4 8.74 -2.28 -8.34
N ASN A 5 7.61 -2.19 -7.65
CA ASN A 5 6.54 -3.17 -7.75
C ASN A 5 5.16 -2.52 -7.92
N HIS A 6 4.27 -3.30 -8.50
CA HIS A 6 2.85 -3.03 -8.53
C HIS A 6 2.16 -4.37 -8.26
N LEU A 7 1.62 -4.55 -7.07
CA LEU A 7 0.98 -5.81 -6.68
C LEU A 7 -0.47 -5.86 -7.16
N GLU A 8 -1.07 -7.04 -7.06
CA GLU A 8 -2.45 -7.30 -7.50
C GLU A 8 -3.43 -6.27 -6.97
N SER A 9 -4.18 -5.67 -7.88
CA SER A 9 -5.22 -4.68 -7.57
C SER A 9 -6.42 -5.34 -6.89
N ASN A 10 -7.16 -4.56 -6.10
CA ASN A 10 -8.44 -4.99 -5.53
C ASN A 10 -9.55 -5.18 -6.57
N ALA A 11 -9.28 -4.86 -7.85
CA ALA A 11 -10.21 -4.98 -8.99
C ALA A 11 -11.59 -4.36 -8.72
N LEU A 12 -11.63 -3.27 -7.94
CA LEU A 12 -12.86 -2.53 -7.66
C LEU A 12 -13.18 -1.63 -8.85
N SER A 13 -14.28 -1.95 -9.54
CA SER A 13 -14.81 -1.09 -10.59
C SER A 13 -15.41 0.20 -10.00
N ASP A 14 -15.65 1.20 -10.84
CA ASP A 14 -16.32 2.43 -10.39
C ASP A 14 -17.73 2.18 -9.87
N SER A 15 -18.42 1.15 -10.38
CA SER A 15 -19.70 0.68 -9.85
C SER A 15 -19.55 0.10 -8.43
N ASP A 16 -18.49 -0.67 -8.14
CA ASP A 16 -18.22 -1.18 -6.77
C ASP A 16 -17.94 -0.06 -5.79
N LYS A 17 -17.17 0.95 -6.21
CA LYS A 17 -16.85 2.14 -5.39
C LYS A 17 -18.10 2.96 -5.12
N THR A 18 -18.96 3.12 -6.12
CA THR A 18 -20.24 3.82 -5.98
C THR A 18 -21.16 3.06 -5.04
N GLU A 19 -21.26 1.73 -5.18
CA GLU A 19 -22.09 0.89 -4.30
C GLU A 19 -21.57 0.95 -2.84
N TYR A 20 -20.24 0.90 -2.63
CA TYR A 20 -19.63 1.08 -1.32
C TYR A 20 -20.02 2.43 -0.69
N LYS A 21 -19.95 3.52 -1.47
CA LYS A 21 -20.38 4.85 -1.02
C LYS A 21 -21.85 4.88 -0.66
N ASN A 22 -22.71 4.29 -1.48
CA ASN A 22 -24.15 4.25 -1.24
C ASN A 22 -24.49 3.41 0.01
N MET A 23 -23.77 2.31 0.27
CA MET A 23 -23.92 1.52 1.50
C MET A 23 -23.61 2.34 2.76
N ILE A 24 -22.68 3.28 2.68
CA ILE A 24 -22.33 4.16 3.82
C ILE A 24 -23.35 5.30 3.99
N LEU A 25 -23.75 5.93 2.89
CA LEU A 25 -24.61 7.13 2.93
C LEU A 25 -26.09 6.79 3.13
N GLU A 26 -26.54 5.67 2.56
CA GLU A 26 -27.94 5.21 2.58
C GLU A 26 -27.99 3.72 2.90
N PRO A 27 -27.78 3.34 4.18
CA PRO A 27 -27.67 1.94 4.59
C PRO A 27 -29.03 1.24 4.60
N GLU A 28 -29.42 0.66 3.48
CA GLU A 28 -30.54 -0.29 3.39
C GLU A 28 -30.02 -1.71 3.69
N GLN A 29 -30.65 -2.42 4.64
CA GLN A 29 -30.16 -3.71 5.15
C GLN A 29 -29.90 -4.75 4.04
N GLN A 30 -30.78 -4.91 3.07
CA GLN A 30 -30.62 -5.86 1.98
C GLN A 30 -29.50 -5.46 1.00
N ARG A 31 -29.35 -4.16 0.72
CA ARG A 31 -28.29 -3.61 -0.13
C ARG A 31 -26.93 -3.81 0.53
N VAL A 32 -26.81 -3.46 1.81
CA VAL A 32 -25.60 -3.62 2.61
C VAL A 32 -25.19 -5.11 2.66
N GLU A 33 -26.11 -6.03 2.88
CA GLU A 33 -25.79 -7.45 2.96
C GLU A 33 -25.29 -8.03 1.63
N LYS A 34 -25.91 -7.71 0.51
CA LYS A 34 -25.50 -8.19 -0.82
C LYS A 34 -24.22 -7.53 -1.31
N GLY A 35 -24.14 -6.20 -1.22
CA GLY A 35 -23.00 -5.43 -1.67
C GLY A 35 -21.74 -5.76 -0.87
N SER A 36 -21.84 -5.89 0.44
CA SER A 36 -20.70 -6.28 1.29
C SER A 36 -20.15 -7.66 0.97
N LYS A 37 -20.99 -8.65 0.67
CA LYS A 37 -20.54 -10.00 0.28
C LYS A 37 -19.74 -9.99 -1.03
N ILE A 38 -20.17 -9.22 -2.03
CA ILE A 38 -19.46 -9.07 -3.32
C ILE A 38 -18.12 -8.38 -3.10
N LEU A 39 -18.13 -7.26 -2.38
CA LEU A 39 -16.93 -6.49 -2.06
C LEU A 39 -15.91 -7.33 -1.30
N LEU A 40 -16.34 -8.01 -0.23
CA LEU A 40 -15.47 -8.88 0.58
C LEU A 40 -14.88 -10.02 -0.23
N ARG A 41 -15.62 -10.60 -1.19
CA ARG A 41 -15.08 -11.63 -2.09
C ARG A 41 -13.94 -11.05 -2.94
N LYS A 42 -14.16 -9.90 -3.60
CA LYS A 42 -13.13 -9.26 -4.43
C LYS A 42 -11.87 -8.93 -3.61
N LEU A 43 -12.05 -8.32 -2.44
CA LEU A 43 -10.93 -7.99 -1.54
C LEU A 43 -10.18 -9.24 -1.06
N ARG A 44 -10.89 -10.31 -0.71
CA ARG A 44 -10.31 -11.59 -0.33
C ARG A 44 -9.48 -12.20 -1.45
N ASP A 45 -10.04 -12.25 -2.66
CA ASP A 45 -9.39 -12.89 -3.81
C ASP A 45 -8.13 -12.10 -4.20
N ALA A 46 -8.21 -10.77 -4.23
CA ALA A 46 -7.05 -9.92 -4.45
C ALA A 46 -5.99 -10.09 -3.34
N ALA A 47 -6.38 -10.12 -2.07
CA ALA A 47 -5.48 -10.33 -0.95
C ALA A 47 -4.77 -11.70 -1.03
N TYR A 48 -5.45 -12.73 -1.51
CA TYR A 48 -4.86 -14.06 -1.72
C TYR A 48 -3.73 -14.01 -2.75
N TYR A 49 -3.95 -13.41 -3.91
CA TYR A 49 -2.91 -13.26 -4.94
C TYR A 49 -1.76 -12.37 -4.47
N ARG A 50 -2.06 -11.24 -3.81
CA ARG A 50 -1.02 -10.40 -3.20
C ARG A 50 -0.17 -11.15 -2.18
N GLY A 51 -0.75 -12.09 -1.45
CA GLY A 51 -0.01 -12.95 -0.52
C GLY A 51 1.14 -13.67 -1.19
N PHE A 52 0.90 -14.34 -2.33
CA PHE A 52 1.96 -15.02 -3.10
C PHE A 52 3.00 -14.05 -3.67
N GLN A 53 2.55 -12.91 -4.19
CA GLN A 53 3.46 -11.88 -4.71
C GLN A 53 4.34 -11.34 -3.57
N THR A 54 3.76 -11.11 -2.40
CA THR A 54 4.47 -10.68 -1.20
C THR A 54 5.50 -11.70 -0.74
N ASP A 55 5.15 -12.99 -0.70
CA ASP A 55 6.08 -14.06 -0.29
C ASP A 55 7.23 -14.19 -1.29
N THR A 56 6.96 -14.01 -2.59
CA THR A 56 7.99 -13.96 -3.63
C THR A 56 8.94 -12.77 -3.42
N LEU A 57 8.38 -11.59 -3.14
CA LEU A 57 9.16 -10.38 -2.85
C LEU A 57 9.99 -10.54 -1.57
N CYS A 58 9.42 -11.10 -0.52
CA CYS A 58 10.13 -11.42 0.72
C CYS A 58 11.29 -12.39 0.48
N SER A 59 11.07 -13.43 -0.32
CA SER A 59 12.12 -14.40 -0.70
C SER A 59 13.25 -13.73 -1.51
N LEU A 60 12.91 -12.74 -2.35
CA LEU A 60 13.92 -11.94 -3.07
C LEU A 60 14.75 -11.10 -2.09
N ILE A 61 14.10 -10.46 -1.12
CA ILE A 61 14.76 -9.66 -0.08
C ILE A 61 15.68 -10.54 0.75
N ASP A 62 15.20 -11.68 1.23
CA ASP A 62 15.94 -12.63 2.07
C ASP A 62 17.20 -13.17 1.36
N ARG A 63 17.12 -13.49 0.06
CA ARG A 63 18.28 -13.92 -0.77
C ARG A 63 19.31 -12.82 -1.00
N ASN A 64 18.95 -11.56 -0.75
CA ASN A 64 19.83 -10.40 -0.89
C ASN A 64 20.14 -9.74 0.45
N GLU A 65 19.99 -10.48 1.55
CA GLU A 65 20.38 -10.02 2.88
C GLU A 65 21.84 -9.53 2.88
N GLY A 66 22.12 -8.47 3.63
CA GLY A 66 23.43 -7.81 3.66
C GLY A 66 23.68 -6.80 2.53
N LYS A 67 22.82 -6.72 1.52
CA LYS A 67 22.86 -5.66 0.51
C LYS A 67 21.99 -4.47 0.91
N SER A 68 22.33 -3.29 0.41
CA SER A 68 21.44 -2.13 0.47
C SER A 68 20.21 -2.37 -0.41
N ILE A 69 19.01 -2.37 0.19
CA ILE A 69 17.76 -2.68 -0.49
C ILE A 69 16.79 -1.50 -0.35
N LEU A 70 16.18 -1.12 -1.46
CA LEU A 70 15.05 -0.21 -1.51
C LEU A 70 13.92 -0.91 -2.28
N VAL A 71 12.71 -0.88 -1.72
CA VAL A 71 11.50 -1.43 -2.35
C VAL A 71 10.44 -0.33 -2.36
N CYS A 72 9.91 0.01 -3.52
CA CYS A 72 8.89 1.05 -3.64
C CYS A 72 7.82 0.65 -4.67
N GLY A 73 6.67 1.29 -4.58
CA GLY A 73 5.59 1.12 -5.55
C GLY A 73 4.22 1.08 -4.92
N ASP A 74 3.23 0.71 -5.76
CA ASP A 74 1.87 0.43 -5.34
C ASP A 74 1.76 -1.02 -4.88
N PHE A 75 1.48 -1.20 -3.59
CA PHE A 75 1.27 -2.51 -2.99
C PHE A 75 -0.19 -2.93 -2.99
N ASN A 76 -1.10 -2.03 -3.40
CA ASN A 76 -2.54 -2.22 -3.34
C ASN A 76 -3.05 -2.69 -1.97
N ASP A 77 -2.27 -2.41 -0.92
CA ASP A 77 -2.50 -2.92 0.43
C ASP A 77 -2.17 -1.89 1.51
N THR A 78 -2.94 -1.88 2.57
CA THR A 78 -2.86 -0.88 3.63
C THR A 78 -1.84 -1.26 4.72
N PRO A 79 -1.45 -0.31 5.63
CA PRO A 79 -0.50 -0.59 6.71
C PRO A 79 -0.90 -1.65 7.73
N ILE A 80 -2.13 -2.14 7.69
CA ILE A 80 -2.60 -3.22 8.58
C ILE A 80 -2.62 -4.60 7.91
N SER A 81 -2.24 -4.68 6.63
CA SER A 81 -2.31 -5.88 5.81
C SER A 81 -1.18 -6.89 6.07
N TYR A 82 -1.39 -8.12 5.56
CA TYR A 82 -0.36 -9.16 5.51
C TYR A 82 0.91 -8.67 4.78
N THR A 83 0.74 -8.08 3.60
CA THR A 83 1.82 -7.54 2.77
C THR A 83 2.69 -6.57 3.56
N TYR A 84 2.07 -5.59 4.20
CA TYR A 84 2.77 -4.58 4.97
C TYR A 84 3.51 -5.18 6.18
N GLN A 85 2.87 -6.10 6.92
CA GLN A 85 3.48 -6.78 8.07
C GLN A 85 4.70 -7.61 7.66
N LYS A 86 4.60 -8.35 6.56
CA LYS A 86 5.71 -9.16 6.02
C LYS A 86 6.90 -8.30 5.60
N LEU A 87 6.66 -7.17 4.95
CA LEU A 87 7.73 -6.28 4.52
C LEU A 87 8.34 -5.53 5.70
N THR A 88 7.55 -5.06 6.66
CA THR A 88 8.07 -4.35 7.85
C THR A 88 8.79 -5.26 8.85
N SER A 89 8.66 -6.58 8.74
CA SER A 89 9.51 -7.51 9.50
C SER A 89 10.94 -7.62 8.95
N ARG A 90 11.22 -7.07 7.75
CA ARG A 90 12.51 -7.15 7.05
C ARG A 90 13.11 -5.77 6.76
N LEU A 91 12.26 -4.80 6.45
CA LEU A 91 12.65 -3.48 5.98
C LEU A 91 11.94 -2.40 6.81
N ASP A 92 12.54 -1.24 6.91
CA ASP A 92 11.93 -0.07 7.51
C ASP A 92 11.02 0.65 6.50
N CYS A 93 9.76 0.90 6.85
CA CYS A 93 8.89 1.74 6.03
C CYS A 93 9.20 3.22 6.29
N ALA A 94 9.55 3.96 5.24
CA ALA A 94 9.94 5.36 5.30
C ALA A 94 8.86 6.23 5.95
N PHE A 95 7.60 6.08 5.52
CA PHE A 95 6.49 6.86 6.08
C PHE A 95 6.22 6.52 7.56
N ARG A 96 6.35 5.25 7.97
CA ARG A 96 6.19 4.86 9.37
C ARG A 96 7.28 5.48 10.29
N LYS A 97 8.50 5.67 9.74
CA LYS A 97 9.62 6.21 10.52
C LYS A 97 9.52 7.72 10.75
N VAL A 98 9.19 8.49 9.72
CA VAL A 98 9.29 9.96 9.75
C VAL A 98 8.12 10.68 9.11
N GLY A 99 7.14 9.97 8.54
CA GLY A 99 5.95 10.57 7.96
C GLY A 99 5.02 11.14 9.03
N ARG A 100 4.14 12.04 8.62
CA ARG A 100 3.14 12.67 9.50
C ARG A 100 1.74 12.50 8.93
N GLY A 101 0.75 12.40 9.81
CA GLY A 101 -0.66 12.25 9.44
C GLY A 101 -0.98 10.86 8.87
N LEU A 102 -2.07 10.75 8.13
CA LEU A 102 -2.55 9.47 7.57
C LEU A 102 -1.81 9.06 6.30
N GLY A 103 -1.31 10.05 5.52
CA GLY A 103 -0.53 9.83 4.33
C GLY A 103 -1.28 9.05 3.26
N PHE A 104 -2.50 9.45 2.96
CA PHE A 104 -3.29 8.83 1.90
C PHE A 104 -2.58 9.02 0.56
N THR A 105 -2.28 7.93 -0.12
CA THR A 105 -1.63 7.92 -1.43
C THR A 105 -2.61 7.67 -2.57
N TYR A 106 -3.80 7.17 -2.28
CA TYR A 106 -4.87 6.96 -3.24
C TYR A 106 -6.13 7.72 -2.82
N ARG A 107 -6.76 8.39 -3.79
CA ARG A 107 -7.99 9.15 -3.59
C ARG A 107 -8.89 9.05 -4.82
N HIS A 108 -9.87 8.17 -4.77
CA HIS A 108 -10.88 8.06 -5.82
C HIS A 108 -12.21 7.52 -5.29
N GLY A 109 -13.33 8.05 -5.80
CA GLY A 109 -14.67 7.56 -5.45
C GLY A 109 -15.04 7.66 -3.96
N GLY A 110 -14.39 8.57 -3.20
CA GLY A 110 -14.60 8.71 -1.74
C GLY A 110 -13.77 7.74 -0.89
N ILE A 111 -12.92 6.93 -1.51
CA ILE A 111 -11.96 6.05 -0.85
C ILE A 111 -10.64 6.79 -0.68
N TYR A 112 -10.13 6.83 0.55
CA TYR A 112 -8.85 7.45 0.90
C TYR A 112 -8.01 6.43 1.65
N VAL A 113 -6.96 5.93 1.02
CA VAL A 113 -6.10 4.88 1.59
C VAL A 113 -4.63 5.14 1.27
N ARG A 114 -3.73 4.63 2.11
CA ARG A 114 -2.30 4.59 1.80
C ARG A 114 -1.94 3.18 1.34
N ILE A 115 -1.65 3.05 0.06
CA ILE A 115 -1.32 1.78 -0.60
C ILE A 115 0.01 1.82 -1.33
N ASP A 116 0.58 3.03 -1.50
CA ASP A 116 1.92 3.23 -2.02
C ASP A 116 2.91 3.38 -0.85
N HIS A 117 3.99 2.64 -0.90
CA HIS A 117 4.96 2.58 0.17
C HIS A 117 6.40 2.63 -0.35
N ILE A 118 7.31 3.11 0.49
CA ILE A 118 8.76 3.03 0.29
C ILE A 118 9.34 2.32 1.51
N PHE A 119 10.02 1.20 1.27
CA PHE A 119 10.73 0.42 2.26
C PHE A 119 12.23 0.45 1.99
N ALA A 120 13.03 0.46 3.05
CA ALA A 120 14.48 0.51 2.99
C ALA A 120 15.10 -0.47 3.98
N SER A 121 16.23 -1.09 3.61
CA SER A 121 17.04 -1.88 4.54
C SER A 121 17.64 -1.02 5.64
N SER A 122 18.07 -1.64 6.74
CA SER A 122 18.50 -0.97 7.96
C SER A 122 19.74 -0.07 7.81
N ASP A 123 20.49 -0.20 6.72
CA ASP A 123 21.64 0.64 6.35
C ASP A 123 21.23 2.01 5.75
N TRP A 124 19.93 2.25 5.56
CA TRP A 124 19.40 3.55 5.22
C TRP A 124 18.76 4.24 6.42
N GLN A 125 18.96 5.52 6.53
CA GLN A 125 18.22 6.41 7.43
C GLN A 125 17.21 7.22 6.62
N CYS A 126 15.94 7.13 6.98
CA CYS A 126 14.94 8.01 6.40
C CYS A 126 14.96 9.36 7.12
N ILE A 127 15.26 10.42 6.38
CA ILE A 127 15.35 11.80 6.90
C ILE A 127 13.99 12.49 6.82
N LYS A 128 13.28 12.28 5.72
CA LYS A 128 11.97 12.88 5.46
C LYS A 128 11.14 11.95 4.59
N CYS A 129 9.85 11.85 4.88
CA CYS A 129 8.91 11.16 4.00
C CYS A 129 7.56 11.87 4.07
N TYR A 130 6.95 12.08 2.92
CA TYR A 130 5.62 12.72 2.81
C TYR A 130 4.91 12.26 1.54
N VAL A 131 3.63 12.49 1.50
CA VAL A 131 2.80 12.35 0.31
C VAL A 131 2.60 13.73 -0.28
N ASP A 132 2.84 13.89 -1.58
CA ASP A 132 2.63 15.17 -2.29
C ASP A 132 1.21 15.20 -2.86
N ASP A 133 0.29 15.73 -2.08
CA ASP A 133 -1.13 15.87 -2.45
C ASP A 133 -1.42 17.06 -3.37
N GLY A 134 -0.41 17.87 -3.68
CA GLY A 134 -0.47 18.92 -4.70
C GLY A 134 -0.44 18.40 -6.14
N VAL A 135 0.03 17.17 -6.37
CA VAL A 135 0.02 16.52 -7.68
C VAL A 135 -1.34 15.88 -7.94
N THR A 136 -2.08 16.42 -8.92
CA THR A 136 -3.47 15.99 -9.21
C THR A 136 -3.64 15.31 -10.57
N ALA A 137 -2.54 14.94 -11.21
CA ALA A 137 -2.55 14.30 -12.54
C ALA A 137 -2.99 12.83 -12.53
N SER A 138 -3.13 12.22 -11.34
CA SER A 138 -3.51 10.83 -11.11
C SER A 138 -4.44 10.75 -9.92
N ASP A 139 -5.12 9.63 -9.75
CA ASP A 139 -5.84 9.23 -8.53
C ASP A 139 -4.89 8.74 -7.42
N HIS A 140 -3.59 8.56 -7.76
CA HIS A 140 -2.52 8.37 -6.79
C HIS A 140 -1.70 9.64 -6.58
N PHE A 141 -1.33 9.91 -5.33
CA PHE A 141 -0.40 10.96 -4.95
C PHE A 141 1.00 10.39 -4.77
N PRO A 142 2.05 11.05 -5.27
CA PRO A 142 3.43 10.61 -5.11
C PRO A 142 3.84 10.50 -3.64
N VAL A 143 4.51 9.41 -3.28
CA VAL A 143 5.24 9.27 -2.01
C VAL A 143 6.69 9.68 -2.26
N VAL A 144 7.16 10.64 -1.48
CA VAL A 144 8.53 11.15 -1.58
C VAL A 144 9.29 10.82 -0.29
N ALA A 145 10.46 10.21 -0.42
CA ALA A 145 11.34 9.93 0.70
C ALA A 145 12.77 10.43 0.43
N TYR A 146 13.36 11.06 1.44
CA TYR A 146 14.77 11.42 1.47
C TYR A 146 15.50 10.42 2.36
N LEU A 147 16.38 9.64 1.75
CA LEU A 147 17.10 8.57 2.39
C LEU A 147 18.59 8.89 2.37
N GLN A 148 19.24 8.73 3.51
CA GLN A 148 20.68 8.86 3.65
C GLN A 148 21.27 7.49 3.99
N LYS A 149 22.31 7.08 3.29
CA LYS A 149 23.05 5.88 3.66
C LYS A 149 23.81 6.12 4.95
N LYS A 150 23.70 5.18 5.89
CA LYS A 150 24.47 5.25 7.14
C LYS A 150 25.94 4.95 6.84
N ASP A 151 26.82 5.70 7.44
CA ASP A 151 28.25 5.35 7.46
C ASP A 151 28.42 4.02 8.23
N LYS A 152 29.35 3.19 7.74
CA LYS A 152 29.66 1.90 8.35
C LYS A 152 30.45 2.10 9.63
#